data_1b282918f296c3051ea8bc1b35599e8e
#
_entry.id   1b282918f296c3051ea8bc1b35599e8e
#
_cell.length_a   1.000
_cell.length_b   1.000
_cell.length_c   1.000
_cell.angle_alpha   90.00
_cell.angle_beta   90.00
_cell.angle_gamma   90.00
#
_symmetry.space_group_name_H-M   'P 1'
#
loop_
_entity.id
_entity.type
_entity.pdbx_description
1 polymer ?
#
loop_
_entity_poly.entity_id
_entity_poly.type
_entity_poly.pdbx_seq_one_letter_code
_entity_poly.pdbx_strand_id
1 'polypeptide(L)'
;MAMVAARAGVSGQTVSRVVNDSPRVDPATRARVERAMSDLGYRPHRAARALRTGRSQTIGLVVTTLATVGNSRMLQAAAEAAAERGYALTVVTAAAGSAGVDAAFDRLAEQEVDGAIVLNEASALVPAAARPAGLRLVVVDAVADHGLRAVHSDHAGGAAAATRHLLNLGHETVHHLAGPADSFAAAERERGWRETLVAHGIRPPAVVRGDWSSDSGHAAAGSLAAASAVFCANDQMALGLVRGLEDAGRRVPTDVGVVGFDDVPDAANYRPPLTTIRQDFPALADRAVAALVAEIEGGADAADEAPATSVVPTSLVVRSSTAAR
;
A
#
# COMPACT_ATOMS: atom_id res chain seq x y z
N MET A 1 -32.57 -16.35 -13.74
CA MET A 1 -33.58 -15.28 -13.89
C MET A 1 -35.03 -15.80 -14.03
N ALA A 2 -35.33 -16.72 -14.95
CA ALA A 2 -36.70 -17.24 -15.14
C ALA A 2 -37.35 -17.77 -13.86
N MET A 3 -36.62 -18.57 -13.08
CA MET A 3 -37.12 -19.10 -11.79
C MET A 3 -37.41 -18.01 -10.76
N VAL A 4 -36.56 -16.96 -10.69
CA VAL A 4 -36.75 -15.81 -9.81
C VAL A 4 -37.99 -15.03 -10.23
N ALA A 5 -38.19 -14.80 -11.53
CA ALA A 5 -39.37 -14.15 -12.08
C ALA A 5 -40.67 -14.88 -11.73
N ALA A 6 -40.68 -16.21 -11.94
CA ALA A 6 -41.81 -17.06 -11.57
C ALA A 6 -42.09 -17.01 -10.05
N ARG A 7 -41.07 -17.14 -9.21
CA ARG A 7 -41.16 -17.13 -7.74
C ARG A 7 -41.65 -15.78 -7.19
N ALA A 8 -41.20 -14.66 -7.81
CA ALA A 8 -41.58 -13.31 -7.41
C ALA A 8 -42.91 -12.82 -8.05
N GLY A 9 -43.50 -13.57 -8.99
CA GLY A 9 -44.70 -13.19 -9.73
C GLY A 9 -44.51 -11.96 -10.60
N VAL A 10 -43.34 -11.84 -11.27
CA VAL A 10 -42.98 -10.71 -12.13
C VAL A 10 -42.36 -11.15 -13.45
N SER A 11 -42.22 -10.24 -14.39
CA SER A 11 -41.51 -10.54 -15.65
C SER A 11 -39.97 -10.67 -15.44
N GLY A 12 -39.29 -11.42 -16.30
CA GLY A 12 -37.80 -11.48 -16.31
C GLY A 12 -37.17 -10.09 -16.47
N GLN A 13 -37.85 -9.18 -17.19
CA GLN A 13 -37.41 -7.78 -17.33
C GLN A 13 -37.45 -7.03 -15.99
N THR A 14 -38.49 -7.29 -15.17
CA THR A 14 -38.60 -6.70 -13.83
C THR A 14 -37.50 -7.22 -12.92
N VAL A 15 -37.19 -8.53 -12.95
CA VAL A 15 -36.03 -9.10 -12.24
C VAL A 15 -34.72 -8.44 -12.70
N SER A 16 -34.55 -8.28 -14.01
CA SER A 16 -33.38 -7.58 -14.56
C SER A 16 -33.27 -6.14 -14.07
N ARG A 17 -34.40 -5.40 -13.98
CA ARG A 17 -34.41 -4.05 -13.44
C ARG A 17 -34.02 -4.01 -11.96
N VAL A 18 -34.50 -4.95 -11.14
CA VAL A 18 -34.12 -5.06 -9.72
C VAL A 18 -32.65 -5.37 -9.57
N VAL A 19 -32.13 -6.36 -10.31
CA VAL A 19 -30.70 -6.73 -10.31
C VAL A 19 -29.80 -5.56 -10.71
N ASN A 20 -30.29 -4.64 -11.53
CA ASN A 20 -29.58 -3.47 -12.01
C ASN A 20 -29.90 -2.19 -11.22
N ASP A 21 -30.49 -2.33 -10.05
CA ASP A 21 -30.86 -1.23 -9.15
C ASP A 21 -31.65 -0.09 -9.83
N SER A 22 -32.48 -0.42 -10.80
CA SER A 22 -33.27 0.57 -11.53
C SER A 22 -34.23 1.31 -10.60
N PRO A 23 -34.26 2.65 -10.62
CA PRO A 23 -35.22 3.44 -9.83
C PRO A 23 -36.68 3.29 -10.33
N ARG A 24 -36.87 2.64 -11.47
CA ARG A 24 -38.22 2.42 -12.08
C ARG A 24 -38.97 1.22 -11.51
N VAL A 25 -38.46 0.59 -10.44
CA VAL A 25 -39.10 -0.54 -9.76
C VAL A 25 -39.59 -0.07 -8.39
N ASP A 26 -40.87 -0.25 -8.12
CA ASP A 26 -41.41 0.11 -6.81
C ASP A 26 -40.80 -0.72 -5.67
N PRO A 27 -40.74 -0.16 -4.45
CA PRO A 27 -40.04 -0.84 -3.33
C PRO A 27 -40.64 -2.20 -2.96
N ALA A 28 -41.98 -2.37 -3.08
CA ALA A 28 -42.64 -3.62 -2.74
C ALA A 28 -42.29 -4.74 -3.75
N THR A 29 -42.25 -4.40 -5.04
CA THR A 29 -41.80 -5.33 -6.09
C THR A 29 -40.34 -5.66 -5.95
N ARG A 30 -39.47 -4.69 -5.63
CA ARG A 30 -38.05 -4.91 -5.35
C ARG A 30 -37.90 -5.93 -4.21
N ALA A 31 -38.51 -5.72 -3.08
CA ALA A 31 -38.43 -6.61 -1.92
C ALA A 31 -38.94 -8.05 -2.21
N ARG A 32 -39.96 -8.20 -3.10
CA ARG A 32 -40.41 -9.53 -3.54
C ARG A 32 -39.37 -10.25 -4.37
N VAL A 33 -38.76 -9.54 -5.31
CA VAL A 33 -37.69 -10.11 -6.17
C VAL A 33 -36.46 -10.48 -5.36
N GLU A 34 -36.00 -9.61 -4.45
CA GLU A 34 -34.87 -9.87 -3.56
C GLU A 34 -35.09 -11.09 -2.67
N ARG A 35 -36.29 -11.24 -2.09
CA ARG A 35 -36.67 -12.46 -1.35
C ARG A 35 -36.63 -13.69 -2.23
N ALA A 36 -37.22 -13.62 -3.42
CA ALA A 36 -37.18 -14.75 -4.34
C ALA A 36 -35.76 -15.12 -4.78
N MET A 37 -34.87 -14.14 -4.93
CA MET A 37 -33.43 -14.38 -5.21
C MET A 37 -32.77 -15.09 -4.03
N SER A 38 -33.02 -14.63 -2.79
CA SER A 38 -32.47 -15.23 -1.57
C SER A 38 -32.98 -16.68 -1.40
N ASP A 39 -34.30 -16.91 -1.54
CA ASP A 39 -34.93 -18.23 -1.40
C ASP A 39 -34.37 -19.28 -2.39
N LEU A 40 -34.03 -18.82 -3.60
CA LEU A 40 -33.51 -19.65 -4.68
C LEU A 40 -31.98 -19.74 -4.71
N GLY A 41 -31.28 -19.06 -3.81
CA GLY A 41 -29.82 -18.93 -3.85
C GLY A 41 -29.33 -18.26 -5.15
N TYR A 42 -30.18 -17.50 -5.83
CA TYR A 42 -29.84 -16.88 -7.09
C TYR A 42 -28.89 -15.71 -6.88
N ARG A 43 -27.70 -15.81 -7.46
CA ARG A 43 -26.74 -14.70 -7.53
C ARG A 43 -26.67 -14.19 -8.97
N PRO A 44 -26.79 -12.87 -9.18
CA PRO A 44 -26.59 -12.29 -10.51
C PRO A 44 -25.19 -12.67 -11.05
N HIS A 45 -25.14 -13.17 -12.27
CA HIS A 45 -23.87 -13.50 -12.90
C HIS A 45 -23.10 -12.22 -13.24
N ARG A 46 -21.89 -12.08 -12.67
CA ARG A 46 -20.98 -10.95 -12.95
C ARG A 46 -20.67 -10.82 -14.44
N ALA A 47 -20.41 -11.94 -15.13
CA ALA A 47 -20.19 -11.97 -16.57
C ALA A 47 -21.37 -11.38 -17.39
N ALA A 48 -22.61 -11.64 -17.00
CA ALA A 48 -23.77 -11.05 -17.68
C ALA A 48 -23.88 -9.52 -17.44
N ARG A 49 -23.40 -9.03 -16.30
CA ARG A 49 -23.30 -7.59 -16.03
C ARG A 49 -22.16 -6.99 -16.86
N ALA A 50 -20.98 -7.64 -16.88
CA ALA A 50 -19.82 -7.21 -17.65
C ALA A 50 -20.13 -7.06 -19.14
N LEU A 51 -20.80 -8.04 -19.75
CA LEU A 51 -21.26 -7.97 -21.14
C LEU A 51 -22.16 -6.76 -21.45
N ARG A 52 -22.94 -6.31 -20.45
CA ARG A 52 -23.86 -5.19 -20.64
C ARG A 52 -23.24 -3.83 -20.35
N THR A 53 -22.36 -3.76 -19.35
CA THR A 53 -21.74 -2.50 -18.87
C THR A 53 -20.39 -2.25 -19.50
N GLY A 54 -19.78 -3.27 -20.11
CA GLY A 54 -18.39 -3.26 -20.56
C GLY A 54 -17.39 -3.26 -19.41
N ARG A 55 -17.84 -3.56 -18.16
CA ARG A 55 -17.01 -3.53 -16.95
C ARG A 55 -17.22 -4.77 -16.10
N SER A 56 -16.11 -5.37 -15.63
CA SER A 56 -16.13 -6.57 -14.78
C SER A 56 -16.42 -6.24 -13.31
N GLN A 57 -16.26 -4.98 -12.90
CA GLN A 57 -16.24 -4.52 -11.50
C GLN A 57 -15.18 -5.31 -10.68
N THR A 58 -14.05 -5.55 -11.30
CA THR A 58 -12.89 -6.17 -10.67
C THR A 58 -11.67 -5.32 -10.98
N ILE A 59 -10.86 -5.04 -9.96
CA ILE A 59 -9.57 -4.37 -10.11
C ILE A 59 -8.44 -5.31 -9.70
N GLY A 60 -7.27 -5.13 -10.31
CA GLY A 60 -6.07 -5.88 -10.00
C GLY A 60 -5.23 -5.19 -8.94
N LEU A 61 -4.48 -5.96 -8.17
CA LEU A 61 -3.38 -5.50 -7.34
C LEU A 61 -2.13 -6.29 -7.72
N VAL A 62 -1.11 -5.60 -8.22
CA VAL A 62 0.18 -6.20 -8.59
C VAL A 62 1.20 -5.87 -7.51
N VAL A 63 1.87 -6.90 -6.98
CA VAL A 63 2.85 -6.79 -5.91
C VAL A 63 3.98 -7.81 -6.12
N THR A 64 5.20 -7.49 -5.73
CA THR A 64 6.34 -8.45 -5.83
C THR A 64 6.32 -9.47 -4.70
N THR A 65 5.92 -9.07 -3.51
CA THR A 65 5.88 -9.91 -2.31
C THR A 65 4.79 -9.48 -1.34
N LEU A 66 4.24 -10.40 -0.59
CA LEU A 66 3.37 -10.15 0.57
C LEU A 66 4.06 -10.43 1.90
N ALA A 67 5.36 -10.75 1.88
CA ALA A 67 6.12 -11.06 3.10
C ALA A 67 6.39 -9.82 3.97
N THR A 68 6.38 -8.61 3.40
CA THR A 68 6.49 -7.38 4.18
C THR A 68 5.14 -7.00 4.79
N VAL A 69 5.16 -6.51 6.03
CA VAL A 69 3.93 -6.07 6.72
C VAL A 69 3.28 -4.89 5.97
N GLY A 70 4.09 -3.98 5.42
CA GLY A 70 3.58 -2.86 4.63
C GLY A 70 2.73 -3.31 3.44
N ASN A 71 3.22 -4.26 2.63
CA ASN A 71 2.48 -4.79 1.48
C ASN A 71 1.21 -5.55 1.90
N SER A 72 1.27 -6.32 2.99
CA SER A 72 0.09 -7.04 3.52
C SER A 72 -0.98 -6.07 4.03
N ARG A 73 -0.58 -5.00 4.73
CA ARG A 73 -1.52 -3.96 5.20
C ARG A 73 -2.12 -3.18 4.04
N MET A 74 -1.31 -2.86 3.03
CA MET A 74 -1.81 -2.19 1.81
C MET A 74 -2.81 -3.07 1.07
N LEU A 75 -2.55 -4.39 0.95
CA LEU A 75 -3.49 -5.34 0.35
C LEU A 75 -4.83 -5.35 1.10
N GLN A 76 -4.81 -5.45 2.43
CA GLN A 76 -6.03 -5.44 3.23
C GLN A 76 -6.81 -4.15 3.03
N ALA A 77 -6.16 -2.99 3.15
CA ALA A 77 -6.79 -1.70 3.00
C ALA A 77 -7.35 -1.49 1.56
N ALA A 78 -6.62 -1.96 0.53
CA ALA A 78 -7.09 -1.89 -0.85
C ALA A 78 -8.32 -2.78 -1.09
N ALA A 79 -8.38 -3.96 -0.46
CA ALA A 79 -9.55 -4.84 -0.56
C ALA A 79 -10.80 -4.19 0.09
N GLU A 80 -10.64 -3.55 1.24
CA GLU A 80 -11.71 -2.82 1.93
C GLU A 80 -12.18 -1.62 1.08
N ALA A 81 -11.26 -0.78 0.61
CA ALA A 81 -11.57 0.39 -0.21
C ALA A 81 -12.22 0.04 -1.56
N ALA A 82 -11.81 -1.07 -2.18
CA ALA A 82 -12.43 -1.60 -3.40
C ALA A 82 -13.85 -2.09 -3.14
N ALA A 83 -14.06 -2.85 -2.06
CA ALA A 83 -15.37 -3.38 -1.69
C ALA A 83 -16.39 -2.27 -1.40
N GLU A 84 -15.98 -1.18 -0.72
CA GLU A 84 -16.82 0.00 -0.48
C GLU A 84 -17.31 0.67 -1.78
N ARG A 85 -16.53 0.56 -2.86
CA ARG A 85 -16.85 1.08 -4.19
C ARG A 85 -17.50 0.04 -5.11
N GLY A 86 -17.82 -1.15 -4.58
CA GLY A 86 -18.49 -2.22 -5.33
C GLY A 86 -17.57 -3.00 -6.26
N TYR A 87 -16.25 -2.86 -6.12
CA TYR A 87 -15.24 -3.61 -6.88
C TYR A 87 -14.74 -4.84 -6.12
N ALA A 88 -14.51 -5.93 -6.84
CA ALA A 88 -13.73 -7.05 -6.33
C ALA A 88 -12.23 -6.77 -6.54
N LEU A 89 -11.39 -7.33 -5.67
CA LEU A 89 -9.93 -7.25 -5.82
C LEU A 89 -9.36 -8.60 -6.22
N THR A 90 -8.54 -8.60 -7.27
CA THR A 90 -7.70 -9.74 -7.68
C THR A 90 -6.25 -9.40 -7.42
N VAL A 91 -5.54 -10.30 -6.74
CA VAL A 91 -4.11 -10.11 -6.41
C VAL A 91 -3.26 -10.97 -7.33
N VAL A 92 -2.26 -10.35 -7.93
CA VAL A 92 -1.25 -11.04 -8.76
C VAL A 92 0.14 -10.70 -8.23
N THR A 93 0.92 -11.73 -7.92
CA THR A 93 2.33 -11.56 -7.59
C THR A 93 3.16 -11.57 -8.87
N ALA A 94 3.95 -10.51 -9.06
CA ALA A 94 4.92 -10.41 -10.14
C ALA A 94 6.25 -11.03 -9.71
N ALA A 95 6.84 -11.85 -10.57
CA ALA A 95 8.23 -12.27 -10.38
C ALA A 95 9.18 -11.07 -10.53
N ALA A 96 10.42 -11.22 -10.09
CA ALA A 96 11.43 -10.18 -10.24
C ALA A 96 11.69 -9.84 -11.71
N GLY A 97 11.89 -8.55 -11.98
CA GLY A 97 12.17 -8.02 -13.32
C GLY A 97 10.90 -7.67 -14.12
N SER A 98 11.11 -6.92 -15.22
CA SER A 98 10.02 -6.40 -16.06
C SER A 98 9.15 -7.51 -16.67
N ALA A 99 9.74 -8.63 -17.09
CA ALA A 99 9.00 -9.78 -17.61
C ALA A 99 8.01 -10.37 -16.58
N GLY A 100 8.31 -10.25 -15.28
CA GLY A 100 7.40 -10.67 -14.22
C GLY A 100 6.17 -9.76 -14.11
N VAL A 101 6.36 -8.46 -14.31
CA VAL A 101 5.26 -7.47 -14.34
C VAL A 101 4.42 -7.63 -15.61
N ASP A 102 5.04 -7.86 -16.77
CA ASP A 102 4.33 -8.12 -18.03
C ASP A 102 3.43 -9.36 -17.88
N ALA A 103 3.97 -10.47 -17.36
CA ALA A 103 3.17 -11.68 -17.11
C ALA A 103 2.04 -11.46 -16.07
N ALA A 104 2.22 -10.54 -15.11
CA ALA A 104 1.16 -10.16 -14.19
C ALA A 104 0.05 -9.38 -14.90
N PHE A 105 0.40 -8.48 -15.81
CA PHE A 105 -0.58 -7.74 -16.62
C PHE A 105 -1.34 -8.66 -17.57
N ASP A 106 -0.68 -9.63 -18.21
CA ASP A 106 -1.33 -10.62 -19.07
C ASP A 106 -2.38 -11.42 -18.28
N ARG A 107 -2.05 -11.88 -17.08
CA ARG A 107 -3.00 -12.57 -16.19
C ARG A 107 -4.20 -11.69 -15.81
N LEU A 108 -3.98 -10.40 -15.55
CA LEU A 108 -5.06 -9.46 -15.27
C LEU A 108 -5.93 -9.21 -16.48
N ALA A 109 -5.33 -9.13 -17.67
CA ALA A 109 -6.06 -9.00 -18.94
C ALA A 109 -6.91 -10.24 -19.24
N GLU A 110 -6.38 -11.45 -19.02
CA GLU A 110 -7.14 -12.72 -19.15
C GLU A 110 -8.34 -12.78 -18.18
N GLN A 111 -8.25 -12.11 -17.03
CA GLN A 111 -9.34 -12.00 -16.05
C GLN A 111 -10.27 -10.82 -16.30
N GLU A 112 -10.08 -10.11 -17.40
CA GLU A 112 -10.90 -8.95 -17.82
C GLU A 112 -11.08 -7.91 -16.71
N VAL A 113 -10.01 -7.62 -15.91
CA VAL A 113 -10.09 -6.58 -14.88
C VAL A 113 -10.18 -5.20 -15.51
N ASP A 114 -10.90 -4.28 -14.86
CA ASP A 114 -11.15 -2.93 -15.38
C ASP A 114 -9.93 -2.00 -15.23
N GLY A 115 -9.03 -2.33 -14.30
CA GLY A 115 -7.80 -1.59 -14.04
C GLY A 115 -6.98 -2.26 -12.94
N ALA A 116 -5.77 -1.74 -12.67
CA ALA A 116 -4.91 -2.29 -11.64
C ALA A 116 -4.15 -1.21 -10.85
N ILE A 117 -3.89 -1.53 -9.58
CA ILE A 117 -2.96 -0.82 -8.71
C ILE A 117 -1.65 -1.62 -8.70
N VAL A 118 -0.53 -0.95 -8.92
CA VAL A 118 0.80 -1.55 -8.88
C VAL A 118 1.54 -1.00 -7.67
N LEU A 119 2.09 -1.88 -6.82
CA LEU A 119 2.69 -1.51 -5.54
C LEU A 119 4.21 -1.53 -5.58
N ASN A 120 4.82 -0.53 -4.97
CA ASN A 120 6.23 -0.47 -4.57
C ASN A 120 7.20 -0.87 -5.71
N GLU A 121 8.06 -1.85 -5.49
CA GLU A 121 9.09 -2.29 -6.42
C GLU A 121 8.53 -2.75 -7.77
N ALA A 122 7.30 -3.30 -7.81
CA ALA A 122 6.64 -3.64 -9.06
C ALA A 122 6.37 -2.39 -9.92
N SER A 123 6.10 -1.24 -9.29
CA SER A 123 5.84 0.02 -10.00
C SER A 123 7.06 0.53 -10.78
N ALA A 124 8.26 0.37 -10.21
CA ALA A 124 9.51 0.76 -10.87
C ALA A 124 9.82 -0.08 -12.14
N LEU A 125 9.18 -1.24 -12.25
CA LEU A 125 9.35 -2.17 -13.37
C LEU A 125 8.30 -1.99 -14.47
N VAL A 126 7.32 -1.09 -14.32
CA VAL A 126 6.31 -0.80 -15.33
C VAL A 126 6.93 0.04 -16.45
N PRO A 127 7.38 -0.53 -17.57
CA PRO A 127 7.89 0.26 -18.69
C PRO A 127 6.73 1.00 -19.37
N ALA A 128 6.99 2.19 -19.86
CA ALA A 128 6.00 3.00 -20.57
C ALA A 128 5.33 2.29 -21.75
N ALA A 129 6.04 1.32 -22.36
CA ALA A 129 5.57 0.56 -23.51
C ALA A 129 4.70 -0.66 -23.16
N ALA A 130 4.73 -1.16 -21.94
CA ALA A 130 4.09 -2.42 -21.53
C ALA A 130 2.66 -2.25 -20.99
N ARG A 131 2.03 -1.08 -21.18
CA ARG A 131 0.63 -0.92 -20.80
C ARG A 131 -0.27 -1.77 -21.68
N PRO A 132 -0.99 -2.76 -21.13
CA PRO A 132 -2.04 -3.45 -21.87
C PRO A 132 -3.07 -2.44 -22.36
N ALA A 133 -3.43 -2.53 -23.64
CA ALA A 133 -4.43 -1.64 -24.22
C ALA A 133 -5.74 -1.73 -23.42
N GLY A 134 -6.20 -0.58 -22.91
CA GLY A 134 -7.45 -0.48 -22.14
C GLY A 134 -7.33 -0.71 -20.64
N LEU A 135 -6.22 -1.22 -20.12
CA LEU A 135 -6.01 -1.37 -18.68
C LEU A 135 -5.62 -0.02 -18.04
N ARG A 136 -6.41 0.46 -17.10
CA ARG A 136 -6.11 1.66 -16.31
C ARG A 136 -5.17 1.30 -15.17
N LEU A 137 -4.14 2.15 -14.92
CA LEU A 137 -3.12 1.87 -13.92
C LEU A 137 -2.92 3.05 -12.97
N VAL A 138 -2.88 2.75 -11.68
CA VAL A 138 -2.41 3.65 -10.62
C VAL A 138 -1.23 3.00 -9.92
N VAL A 139 -0.17 3.76 -9.66
CA VAL A 139 1.02 3.27 -8.96
C VAL A 139 1.03 3.78 -7.52
N VAL A 140 1.50 2.93 -6.60
CA VAL A 140 1.66 3.27 -5.19
C VAL A 140 3.13 3.15 -4.81
N ASP A 141 3.61 4.15 -4.05
CA ASP A 141 5.01 4.27 -3.65
C ASP A 141 5.96 4.20 -4.87
N ALA A 142 5.69 5.08 -5.83
CA ALA A 142 6.45 5.23 -7.06
C ALA A 142 6.43 6.68 -7.53
N VAL A 143 7.31 6.99 -8.48
CA VAL A 143 7.29 8.28 -9.18
C VAL A 143 6.12 8.30 -10.16
N ALA A 144 5.38 9.44 -10.20
CA ALA A 144 4.42 9.69 -11.25
C ALA A 144 5.16 9.93 -12.57
N ASP A 145 5.21 8.94 -13.42
CA ASP A 145 5.89 9.01 -14.71
C ASP A 145 5.02 8.45 -15.83
N HIS A 146 5.32 8.81 -17.06
CA HIS A 146 4.61 8.32 -18.27
C HIS A 146 3.08 8.45 -18.24
N GLY A 147 2.57 9.52 -17.57
CA GLY A 147 1.13 9.78 -17.46
C GLY A 147 0.40 8.82 -16.50
N LEU A 148 1.12 8.13 -15.59
CA LEU A 148 0.54 7.36 -14.51
C LEU A 148 0.24 8.27 -13.33
N ARG A 149 -0.86 8.00 -12.63
CA ARG A 149 -1.13 8.59 -11.33
C ARG A 149 -0.38 7.83 -10.25
N ALA A 150 0.27 8.58 -9.37
CA ALA A 150 0.98 8.02 -8.23
C ALA A 150 0.32 8.45 -6.92
N VAL A 151 0.22 7.53 -5.99
CA VAL A 151 -0.17 7.81 -4.59
C VAL A 151 0.94 7.26 -3.70
N HIS A 152 1.46 8.06 -2.78
CA HIS A 152 2.50 7.59 -1.88
C HIS A 152 2.38 8.21 -0.48
N SER A 153 2.94 7.54 0.50
CA SER A 153 3.12 8.11 1.83
C SER A 153 4.20 9.20 1.80
N ASP A 154 4.11 10.18 2.70
CA ASP A 154 5.18 11.17 2.90
C ASP A 154 6.39 10.51 3.58
N HIS A 155 7.11 9.68 2.80
CA HIS A 155 8.27 8.94 3.27
C HIS A 155 9.40 9.87 3.73
N ALA A 156 9.68 10.91 2.96
CA ALA A 156 10.75 11.85 3.27
C ALA A 156 10.42 12.70 4.50
N GLY A 157 9.19 13.21 4.61
CA GLY A 157 8.74 13.94 5.79
C GLY A 157 8.74 13.09 7.05
N GLY A 158 8.30 11.83 6.95
CA GLY A 158 8.37 10.87 8.06
C GLY A 158 9.80 10.59 8.51
N ALA A 159 10.72 10.30 7.56
CA ALA A 159 12.13 10.10 7.87
C ALA A 159 12.80 11.33 8.48
N ALA A 160 12.43 12.52 7.99
CA ALA A 160 12.88 13.77 8.58
C ALA A 160 12.34 13.94 10.02
N ALA A 161 11.10 13.55 10.30
CA ALA A 161 10.54 13.60 11.65
C ALA A 161 11.26 12.62 12.61
N ALA A 162 11.54 11.39 12.16
CA ALA A 162 12.30 10.39 12.91
C ALA A 162 13.71 10.90 13.24
N THR A 163 14.39 11.46 12.25
CA THR A 163 15.77 11.97 12.40
C THR A 163 15.81 13.17 13.35
N ARG A 164 14.92 14.15 13.17
CA ARG A 164 14.82 15.32 14.08
C ARG A 164 14.50 14.89 15.52
N HIS A 165 13.63 13.88 15.70
CA HIS A 165 13.31 13.37 17.04
C HIS A 165 14.58 12.87 17.75
N LEU A 166 15.41 12.06 17.10
CA LEU A 166 16.66 11.56 17.67
C LEU A 166 17.67 12.70 17.94
N LEU A 167 17.83 13.66 17.03
CA LEU A 167 18.69 14.81 17.24
C LEU A 167 18.23 15.65 18.43
N ASN A 168 16.92 15.89 18.58
CA ASN A 168 16.35 16.64 19.71
C ASN A 168 16.51 15.94 21.06
N LEU A 169 16.74 14.61 21.05
CA LEU A 169 17.09 13.86 22.25
C LEU A 169 18.57 13.95 22.64
N GLY A 170 19.36 14.74 21.90
CA GLY A 170 20.77 15.00 22.19
C GLY A 170 21.78 14.08 21.49
N HIS A 171 21.35 13.30 20.51
CA HIS A 171 22.27 12.52 19.69
C HIS A 171 23.05 13.42 18.70
N GLU A 172 24.35 13.25 18.61
CA GLU A 172 25.22 14.05 17.72
C GLU A 172 24.99 13.74 16.25
N THR A 173 24.55 12.54 15.91
CA THR A 173 24.20 12.09 14.58
C THR A 173 23.21 10.95 14.64
N VAL A 174 22.56 10.63 13.53
CA VAL A 174 21.65 9.50 13.37
C VAL A 174 22.15 8.60 12.25
N HIS A 175 22.41 7.33 12.55
CA HIS A 175 22.71 6.31 11.55
C HIS A 175 21.43 5.83 10.87
N HIS A 176 21.53 5.32 9.65
CA HIS A 176 20.39 4.84 8.90
C HIS A 176 20.56 3.39 8.48
N LEU A 177 19.61 2.54 8.89
CA LEU A 177 19.39 1.22 8.34
C LEU A 177 18.33 1.33 7.26
N ALA A 178 18.77 1.51 6.01
CA ALA A 178 17.92 1.69 4.84
C ALA A 178 17.35 0.36 4.32
N GLY A 179 16.29 0.44 3.53
CA GLY A 179 15.79 -0.69 2.74
C GLY A 179 16.60 -0.92 1.46
N PRO A 180 16.11 -1.80 0.56
CA PRO A 180 16.74 -2.07 -0.74
C PRO A 180 16.94 -0.81 -1.58
N ALA A 181 18.01 -0.81 -2.37
CA ALA A 181 18.43 0.38 -3.13
C ALA A 181 17.50 0.72 -4.30
N ASP A 182 16.75 -0.25 -4.79
CA ASP A 182 15.80 -0.14 -5.89
C ASP A 182 14.37 0.21 -5.44
N SER A 183 14.14 0.35 -4.13
CA SER A 183 12.85 0.74 -3.58
C SER A 183 12.71 2.26 -3.54
N PHE A 184 11.61 2.79 -4.13
CA PHE A 184 11.22 4.19 -4.04
C PHE A 184 11.06 4.64 -2.58
N ALA A 185 10.33 3.86 -1.77
CA ALA A 185 10.10 4.17 -0.36
C ALA A 185 11.42 4.24 0.43
N ALA A 186 12.37 3.32 0.17
CA ALA A 186 13.69 3.35 0.80
C ALA A 186 14.50 4.59 0.39
N ALA A 187 14.49 4.94 -0.91
CA ALA A 187 15.19 6.11 -1.42
C ALA A 187 14.64 7.42 -0.82
N GLU A 188 13.32 7.56 -0.73
CA GLU A 188 12.68 8.74 -0.14
C GLU A 188 12.94 8.85 1.38
N ARG A 189 12.91 7.72 2.12
CA ARG A 189 13.27 7.70 3.55
C ARG A 189 14.74 8.06 3.75
N GLU A 190 15.64 7.55 2.92
CA GLU A 190 17.06 7.91 2.94
C GLU A 190 17.25 9.40 2.60
N ARG A 191 16.52 9.93 1.61
CA ARG A 191 16.56 11.36 1.26
C ARG A 191 16.16 12.24 2.44
N GLY A 192 15.02 11.97 3.07
CA GLY A 192 14.53 12.74 4.21
C GLY A 192 15.48 12.71 5.42
N TRP A 193 16.07 11.56 5.72
CA TRP A 193 17.11 11.41 6.73
C TRP A 193 18.36 12.23 6.38
N ARG A 194 18.87 12.10 5.17
CA ARG A 194 20.10 12.76 4.71
C ARG A 194 19.95 14.29 4.70
N GLU A 195 18.88 14.79 4.11
CA GLU A 195 18.58 16.22 4.05
C GLU A 195 18.44 16.84 5.46
N THR A 196 17.83 16.10 6.38
CA THR A 196 17.69 16.56 7.78
C THR A 196 19.04 16.69 8.47
N LEU A 197 19.94 15.71 8.33
CA LEU A 197 21.29 15.81 8.90
C LEU A 197 22.07 16.97 8.31
N VAL A 198 22.06 17.12 6.98
CA VAL A 198 22.74 18.23 6.28
C VAL A 198 22.20 19.59 6.74
N ALA A 199 20.89 19.72 6.90
CA ALA A 199 20.28 20.97 7.40
C ALA A 199 20.71 21.31 8.84
N HIS A 200 21.14 20.32 9.62
CA HIS A 200 21.72 20.52 10.97
C HIS A 200 23.24 20.65 10.97
N GLY A 201 23.89 20.76 9.79
CA GLY A 201 25.35 20.83 9.67
C GLY A 201 26.08 19.53 9.97
N ILE A 202 25.38 18.40 9.98
CA ILE A 202 25.91 17.09 10.31
C ILE A 202 26.21 16.33 9.01
N ARG A 203 27.44 15.81 8.88
CA ARG A 203 27.78 14.94 7.76
C ARG A 203 27.08 13.59 7.93
N PRO A 204 26.22 13.16 6.97
CA PRO A 204 25.55 11.88 7.05
C PRO A 204 26.52 10.70 7.14
N PRO A 205 26.37 9.78 8.08
CA PRO A 205 27.12 8.53 8.12
C PRO A 205 26.91 7.66 6.88
N ALA A 206 27.73 6.63 6.71
CA ALA A 206 27.50 5.62 5.68
C ALA A 206 26.19 4.88 5.95
N VAL A 207 25.40 4.67 4.88
CA VAL A 207 24.13 3.93 4.95
C VAL A 207 24.40 2.44 5.06
N VAL A 208 23.73 1.78 6.00
CA VAL A 208 23.66 0.32 6.07
C VAL A 208 22.35 -0.11 5.42
N ARG A 209 22.37 -1.16 4.57
CA ARG A 209 21.16 -1.61 3.86
C ARG A 209 20.70 -2.97 4.33
N GLY A 210 19.40 -3.11 4.46
CA GLY A 210 18.68 -4.35 4.64
C GLY A 210 17.72 -4.62 3.46
N ASP A 211 16.92 -5.66 3.62
CA ASP A 211 15.98 -6.18 2.62
C ASP A 211 14.52 -6.19 3.11
N TRP A 212 14.21 -5.33 4.07
CA TRP A 212 12.95 -5.22 4.79
C TRP A 212 12.70 -6.30 5.85
N SER A 213 13.48 -7.40 5.89
CA SER A 213 13.32 -8.48 6.86
C SER A 213 13.95 -8.16 8.23
N SER A 214 13.44 -8.80 9.27
CA SER A 214 14.06 -8.75 10.60
C SER A 214 15.44 -9.39 10.62
N ASP A 215 15.69 -10.41 9.79
CA ASP A 215 16.98 -11.07 9.69
C ASP A 215 18.05 -10.12 9.16
N SER A 216 17.75 -9.30 8.15
CA SER A 216 18.65 -8.27 7.66
C SER A 216 18.92 -7.19 8.71
N GLY A 217 17.90 -6.84 9.50
CA GLY A 217 18.03 -5.92 10.63
C GLY A 217 18.97 -6.47 11.71
N HIS A 218 18.85 -7.74 12.06
CA HIS A 218 19.74 -8.42 13.01
C HIS A 218 21.18 -8.46 12.49
N ALA A 219 21.39 -8.83 11.24
CA ALA A 219 22.71 -8.88 10.61
C ALA A 219 23.41 -7.50 10.56
N ALA A 220 22.64 -6.40 10.49
CA ALA A 220 23.15 -5.03 10.46
C ALA A 220 23.74 -4.56 11.82
N ALA A 221 23.44 -5.23 12.92
CA ALA A 221 23.81 -4.79 14.28
C ALA A 221 25.34 -4.59 14.44
N GLY A 222 26.16 -5.45 13.85
CA GLY A 222 27.61 -5.31 13.89
C GLY A 222 28.11 -4.02 13.23
N SER A 223 27.55 -3.64 12.09
CA SER A 223 27.89 -2.40 11.37
C SER A 223 27.40 -1.14 12.10
N LEU A 224 26.41 -1.27 12.97
CA LEU A 224 25.82 -0.19 13.74
C LEU A 224 26.22 -0.21 15.21
N ALA A 225 27.18 -1.06 15.58
CA ALA A 225 27.62 -1.24 16.98
C ALA A 225 28.13 0.05 17.63
N ALA A 226 28.72 0.98 16.89
CA ALA A 226 29.18 2.27 17.40
C ALA A 226 28.09 3.36 17.42
N ALA A 227 26.91 3.11 16.83
CA ALA A 227 25.83 4.08 16.74
C ALA A 227 25.22 4.36 18.13
N SER A 228 24.86 5.61 18.38
CA SER A 228 24.04 5.99 19.54
C SER A 228 22.57 6.21 19.18
N ALA A 229 22.29 6.41 17.91
CA ALA A 229 20.93 6.56 17.38
C ALA A 229 20.82 5.95 15.98
N VAL A 230 19.77 5.20 15.74
CA VAL A 230 19.50 4.56 14.46
C VAL A 230 18.05 4.81 14.04
N PHE A 231 17.89 5.32 12.81
CA PHE A 231 16.63 5.31 12.10
C PHE A 231 16.60 4.08 11.17
N CYS A 232 15.68 3.16 11.43
CA CYS A 232 15.42 1.97 10.61
C CYS A 232 14.31 2.28 9.62
N ALA A 233 14.52 1.90 8.36
CA ALA A 233 13.56 2.19 7.31
C ALA A 233 12.22 1.43 7.43
N ASN A 234 12.13 0.37 8.24
CA ASN A 234 10.86 -0.23 8.67
C ASN A 234 10.95 -0.86 10.06
N ASP A 235 9.79 -1.20 10.63
CA ASP A 235 9.68 -1.78 11.97
C ASP A 235 10.21 -3.23 12.04
N GLN A 236 10.13 -4.00 10.95
CA GLN A 236 10.65 -5.37 10.91
C GLN A 236 12.17 -5.38 11.03
N MET A 237 12.88 -4.53 10.28
CA MET A 237 14.33 -4.37 10.43
C MET A 237 14.68 -3.79 11.81
N ALA A 238 13.87 -2.86 12.34
CA ALA A 238 14.07 -2.33 13.69
C ALA A 238 13.99 -3.42 14.77
N LEU A 239 13.04 -4.35 14.66
CA LEU A 239 12.91 -5.51 15.54
C LEU A 239 14.20 -6.37 15.53
N GLY A 240 14.67 -6.69 14.31
CA GLY A 240 15.90 -7.46 14.14
C GLY A 240 17.12 -6.74 14.68
N LEU A 241 17.24 -5.42 14.40
CA LEU A 241 18.35 -4.61 14.90
C LEU A 241 18.37 -4.55 16.43
N VAL A 242 17.22 -4.32 17.09
CA VAL A 242 17.11 -4.31 18.56
C VAL A 242 17.64 -5.63 19.13
N ARG A 243 17.22 -6.76 18.57
CA ARG A 243 17.69 -8.08 18.98
C ARG A 243 19.21 -8.24 18.77
N GLY A 244 19.75 -7.86 17.61
CA GLY A 244 21.17 -7.97 17.33
C GLY A 244 22.04 -7.06 18.21
N LEU A 245 21.53 -5.87 18.58
CA LEU A 245 22.19 -4.98 19.54
C LEU A 245 22.21 -5.60 20.94
N GLU A 246 21.12 -6.20 21.40
CA GLU A 246 21.04 -6.89 22.69
C GLU A 246 21.99 -8.10 22.73
N ASP A 247 22.05 -8.91 21.68
CA ASP A 247 23.01 -10.04 21.56
C ASP A 247 24.48 -9.55 21.63
N ALA A 248 24.74 -8.31 21.17
CA ALA A 248 26.04 -7.63 21.31
C ALA A 248 26.25 -6.89 22.65
N GLY A 249 25.34 -7.04 23.61
CA GLY A 249 25.40 -6.40 24.92
C GLY A 249 25.03 -4.91 24.93
N ARG A 250 24.42 -4.39 23.87
CA ARG A 250 23.96 -2.99 23.74
C ARG A 250 22.46 -2.89 24.03
N ARG A 251 22.06 -2.00 24.92
CA ARG A 251 20.68 -1.86 25.37
C ARG A 251 19.96 -0.73 24.64
N VAL A 252 18.74 -1.00 24.22
CA VAL A 252 17.82 -0.01 23.68
C VAL A 252 16.81 0.35 24.78
N PRO A 253 16.59 1.63 25.11
CA PRO A 253 17.17 2.84 24.50
C PRO A 253 18.46 3.34 25.16
N THR A 254 18.95 2.73 26.22
CA THR A 254 20.00 3.27 27.11
C THR A 254 21.30 3.56 26.38
N ASP A 255 21.73 2.65 25.53
CA ASP A 255 22.99 2.75 24.79
C ASP A 255 22.76 3.19 23.33
N VAL A 256 21.59 2.85 22.75
CA VAL A 256 21.19 3.17 21.38
C VAL A 256 19.70 3.50 21.30
N GLY A 257 19.39 4.70 20.84
CA GLY A 257 18.00 5.07 20.45
C GLY A 257 17.63 4.48 19.09
N VAL A 258 16.48 3.82 18.99
CA VAL A 258 16.01 3.22 17.74
C VAL A 258 14.63 3.76 17.37
N VAL A 259 14.48 4.24 16.12
CA VAL A 259 13.20 4.64 15.53
C VAL A 259 12.94 3.78 14.30
N GLY A 260 11.72 3.24 14.18
CA GLY A 260 11.25 2.48 13.04
C GLY A 260 10.40 3.29 12.06
N PHE A 261 9.73 2.59 11.16
CA PHE A 261 8.78 3.14 10.19
C PHE A 261 7.71 2.07 9.90
N ASP A 262 6.46 2.44 9.75
CA ASP A 262 5.21 1.75 9.42
C ASP A 262 4.19 1.75 10.57
N ASP A 263 4.60 1.77 11.82
CA ASP A 263 3.77 1.54 13.02
C ASP A 263 2.94 0.25 12.88
N VAL A 264 3.66 -0.86 12.68
CA VAL A 264 3.02 -2.18 12.63
C VAL A 264 2.29 -2.47 13.94
N PRO A 265 1.20 -3.27 13.95
CA PRO A 265 0.41 -3.53 15.15
C PRO A 265 1.23 -4.02 16.35
N ASP A 266 2.28 -4.80 16.09
CA ASP A 266 3.13 -5.37 17.12
C ASP A 266 4.19 -4.39 17.67
N ALA A 267 4.43 -3.25 17.01
CA ALA A 267 5.48 -2.29 17.40
C ALA A 267 5.32 -1.79 18.85
N ALA A 268 4.08 -1.67 19.32
CA ALA A 268 3.77 -1.31 20.71
C ALA A 268 4.14 -2.42 21.72
N ASN A 269 4.32 -3.65 21.27
CA ASN A 269 4.61 -4.84 22.07
C ASN A 269 6.05 -5.33 21.93
N TYR A 270 6.88 -4.64 21.12
CA TYR A 270 8.32 -4.91 21.07
C TYR A 270 8.96 -4.61 22.43
N ARG A 271 10.16 -5.08 22.65
CA ARG A 271 10.94 -4.84 23.88
C ARG A 271 12.26 -4.18 23.51
N PRO A 272 12.33 -2.85 23.79
CA PRO A 272 11.27 -1.94 24.28
C PRO A 272 10.20 -1.66 23.21
N PRO A 273 9.00 -1.13 23.61
CA PRO A 273 8.01 -0.61 22.68
C PRO A 273 8.63 0.38 21.70
N LEU A 274 8.43 0.16 20.39
CA LEU A 274 9.16 0.86 19.33
C LEU A 274 8.56 2.24 19.03
N THR A 275 9.37 3.28 19.15
CA THR A 275 9.12 4.59 18.54
C THR A 275 9.22 4.43 17.03
N THR A 276 8.23 4.92 16.28
CA THR A 276 8.14 4.66 14.85
C THR A 276 7.36 5.75 14.12
N ILE A 277 7.45 5.78 12.80
CA ILE A 277 6.62 6.62 11.94
C ILE A 277 5.40 5.82 11.50
N ARG A 278 4.21 6.35 11.79
CA ARG A 278 2.94 5.75 11.34
C ARG A 278 2.63 6.13 9.91
N GLN A 279 2.37 5.13 9.08
CA GLN A 279 1.73 5.27 7.77
C GLN A 279 0.22 5.07 7.91
N ASP A 280 -0.55 5.87 7.18
CA ASP A 280 -2.02 5.69 7.08
C ASP A 280 -2.34 4.84 5.84
N PHE A 281 -2.17 3.51 5.97
CA PHE A 281 -2.47 2.56 4.90
C PHE A 281 -3.94 2.61 4.42
N PRO A 282 -4.94 2.78 5.31
CA PRO A 282 -6.32 3.01 4.88
C PRO A 282 -6.47 4.23 3.97
N ALA A 283 -5.94 5.38 4.35
CA ALA A 283 -6.00 6.59 3.51
C ALA A 283 -5.21 6.44 2.21
N LEU A 284 -4.06 5.75 2.24
CA LEU A 284 -3.25 5.47 1.06
C LEU A 284 -4.02 4.61 0.05
N ALA A 285 -4.62 3.53 0.52
CA ALA A 285 -5.42 2.62 -0.29
C ALA A 285 -6.70 3.28 -0.82
N ASP A 286 -7.40 4.04 0.03
CA ASP A 286 -8.60 4.75 -0.37
C ASP A 286 -8.32 5.71 -1.53
N ARG A 287 -7.24 6.51 -1.45
CA ARG A 287 -6.84 7.41 -2.53
C ARG A 287 -6.43 6.67 -3.80
N ALA A 288 -5.69 5.56 -3.67
CA ALA A 288 -5.27 4.79 -4.83
C ALA A 288 -6.47 4.14 -5.56
N VAL A 289 -7.40 3.53 -4.80
CA VAL A 289 -8.61 2.93 -5.35
C VAL A 289 -9.54 4.00 -5.93
N ALA A 290 -9.73 5.13 -5.23
CA ALA A 290 -10.54 6.24 -5.74
C ALA A 290 -9.99 6.80 -7.05
N ALA A 291 -8.67 7.00 -7.14
CA ALA A 291 -8.02 7.46 -8.37
C ALA A 291 -8.22 6.46 -9.52
N LEU A 292 -8.05 5.16 -9.25
CA LEU A 292 -8.25 4.11 -10.26
C LEU A 292 -9.72 4.03 -10.72
N VAL A 293 -10.67 4.06 -9.79
CA VAL A 293 -12.11 4.03 -10.12
C VAL A 293 -12.51 5.26 -10.92
N ALA A 294 -11.99 6.45 -10.59
CA ALA A 294 -12.24 7.66 -11.37
C ALA A 294 -11.74 7.52 -12.83
N GLU A 295 -10.56 6.92 -13.04
CA GLU A 295 -10.07 6.64 -14.40
C GLU A 295 -10.89 5.59 -15.15
N ILE A 296 -11.40 4.57 -14.45
CA ILE A 296 -12.26 3.54 -15.02
C ILE A 296 -13.63 4.15 -15.40
N GLU A 297 -14.22 5.00 -14.56
CA GLU A 297 -15.59 5.49 -14.70
C GLU A 297 -15.69 6.81 -15.47
N GLY A 298 -14.70 7.68 -15.35
CA GLY A 298 -14.71 9.05 -15.87
C GLY A 298 -14.31 9.21 -17.35
N GLY A 299 -13.80 8.16 -18.00
CA GLY A 299 -13.29 8.29 -19.36
C GLY A 299 -12.05 9.19 -19.46
N ALA A 300 -11.71 9.64 -20.69
CA ALA A 300 -10.50 10.45 -20.95
C ALA A 300 -10.51 11.83 -20.32
N ASP A 301 -11.69 12.42 -20.11
CA ASP A 301 -11.82 13.82 -19.63
C ASP A 301 -11.60 13.98 -18.12
N ALA A 302 -11.88 12.94 -17.31
CA ALA A 302 -11.67 12.98 -15.86
C ALA A 302 -10.18 12.84 -15.46
N ALA A 303 -9.33 12.42 -16.38
CA ALA A 303 -7.90 12.24 -16.15
C ALA A 303 -7.14 13.58 -16.01
N ASP A 304 -7.63 14.67 -16.58
CA ASP A 304 -6.91 15.95 -16.66
C ASP A 304 -7.07 16.85 -15.40
N GLU A 305 -8.08 16.63 -14.57
CA GLU A 305 -8.38 17.54 -13.45
C GLU A 305 -7.73 17.17 -12.10
N ALA A 306 -7.32 15.93 -11.89
CA ALA A 306 -6.73 15.51 -10.61
C ALA A 306 -5.19 15.50 -10.67
N PRO A 307 -4.49 15.83 -9.55
CA PRO A 307 -3.03 15.86 -9.53
C PRO A 307 -2.44 14.50 -9.91
N ALA A 308 -1.36 14.52 -10.70
CA ALA A 308 -0.63 13.30 -11.08
C ALA A 308 -0.07 12.54 -9.86
N THR A 309 0.22 13.27 -8.77
CA THR A 309 0.74 12.71 -7.52
C THR A 309 -0.12 13.13 -6.33
N SER A 310 -0.50 12.15 -5.50
CA SER A 310 -1.17 12.37 -4.21
C SER A 310 -0.30 11.86 -3.06
N VAL A 311 -0.04 12.72 -2.06
CA VAL A 311 0.82 12.39 -0.91
C VAL A 311 -0.04 12.24 0.34
N VAL A 312 0.11 11.11 1.06
CA VAL A 312 -0.55 10.84 2.34
C VAL A 312 0.42 11.18 3.47
N PRO A 313 0.05 12.06 4.41
CA PRO A 313 0.94 12.43 5.51
C PRO A 313 1.24 11.24 6.43
N THR A 314 2.41 11.30 7.05
CA THR A 314 2.85 10.36 8.08
C THR A 314 2.97 11.05 9.43
N SER A 315 3.05 10.30 10.53
CA SER A 315 3.16 10.86 11.87
C SER A 315 4.11 10.06 12.77
N LEU A 316 4.86 10.76 13.63
CA LEU A 316 5.73 10.14 14.62
C LEU A 316 4.90 9.62 15.80
N VAL A 317 5.13 8.38 16.20
CA VAL A 317 4.57 7.73 17.38
C VAL A 317 5.72 7.45 18.36
N VAL A 318 5.83 8.26 19.41
CA VAL A 318 6.89 8.12 20.41
C VAL A 318 6.52 7.02 21.41
N ARG A 319 7.47 6.10 21.65
CA ARG A 319 7.39 5.03 22.64
C ARG A 319 8.73 4.92 23.39
N SER A 320 9.06 3.74 23.90
CA SER A 320 10.18 3.55 24.83
C SER A 320 11.51 3.14 24.19
N SER A 321 11.60 3.02 22.86
CA SER A 321 12.86 2.67 22.16
C SER A 321 13.79 3.87 21.96
N THR A 322 13.40 5.06 22.42
CA THR A 322 14.18 6.30 22.43
C THR A 322 14.15 6.94 23.79
N ALA A 323 15.25 7.57 24.21
CA ALA A 323 15.37 8.33 25.45
C ALA A 323 16.28 9.53 25.25
N ALA A 324 16.10 10.57 26.06
CA ALA A 324 17.04 11.69 26.13
C ALA A 324 18.42 11.21 26.62
N ARG A 325 19.48 11.81 26.06
CA ARG A 325 20.87 11.61 26.47
C ARG A 325 21.31 12.57 27.55
#